data_9c12dd3a1d1c341887f37ee227398047
#
_entry.id   9c12dd3a1d1c341887f37ee227398047
#
_cell.length_a   1.000
_cell.length_b   1.000
_cell.length_c   1.000
_cell.angle_alpha   90.00
_cell.angle_beta   90.00
_cell.angle_gamma   90.00
#
_symmetry.space_group_name_H-M   'P 1'
#
loop_
_entity.id
_entity.type
_entity.pdbx_description
1 polymer ?
#
loop_
_entity_poly.entity_id
_entity_poly.type
_entity_poly.pdbx_seq_one_letter_code
_entity_poly.pdbx_strand_id
1 'polypeptide(L)'
;MATISRQEYNNLFGPTVGDKIRLGNTHLYVQIEKDLRVYGDEVVYGGGKTLRDGMGLANRYSVKGGSLDLVITNVTILDPILGVVKADVGIKDGKIAGIGKAGNPDTMEGVSPDLVTGPSTDAISGEHLILTAAGIDGHVHHISPQQAYNCLSNGITTLIGGGIGPTDGTNGTTITSGVWNMYKMLESFEGIPINYGCLAKGNSSVKETLDEQIYAGSCGYKIHEDWGSTPAAIRACLDSADRLDVQVAIHTDTLNESGYVEDSIAAMDGRTIHTYHTEGAGGGHAPD
;
A
#
# COMPACT_ATOMS: atom_id res chain seq x y z
N MET A 1 5.34 -43.67 3.98
CA MET A 1 5.30 -42.23 4.31
C MET A 1 6.23 -42.02 5.49
N ALA A 2 7.14 -41.06 5.42
CA ALA A 2 7.93 -40.68 6.58
C ALA A 2 7.01 -39.88 7.54
N THR A 3 7.21 -40.07 8.85
CA THR A 3 6.45 -39.37 9.89
C THR A 3 7.43 -38.47 10.63
N ILE A 4 7.12 -37.21 10.80
CA ILE A 4 7.86 -36.26 11.60
C ILE A 4 6.92 -35.68 12.69
N SER A 5 7.51 -35.22 13.79
CA SER A 5 6.73 -34.54 14.83
C SER A 5 6.25 -33.19 14.35
N ARG A 6 5.17 -32.65 14.93
CA ARG A 6 4.69 -31.31 14.65
C ARG A 6 5.75 -30.25 14.91
N GLN A 7 6.55 -30.43 15.93
CA GLN A 7 7.64 -29.50 16.25
C GLN A 7 8.72 -29.48 15.15
N GLU A 8 9.10 -30.66 14.66
CA GLU A 8 10.05 -30.78 13.56
C GLU A 8 9.49 -30.17 12.28
N TYR A 9 8.19 -30.41 11.99
CA TYR A 9 7.52 -29.77 10.86
C TYR A 9 7.59 -28.24 10.98
N ASN A 10 7.21 -27.69 12.15
CA ASN A 10 7.25 -26.25 12.38
C ASN A 10 8.66 -25.66 12.25
N ASN A 11 9.67 -26.38 12.73
CA ASN A 11 11.06 -25.94 12.61
C ASN A 11 11.54 -25.85 11.17
N LEU A 12 11.05 -26.76 10.31
CA LEU A 12 11.47 -26.84 8.90
C LEU A 12 10.65 -25.92 7.99
N PHE A 13 9.33 -25.90 8.16
CA PHE A 13 8.38 -25.29 7.23
C PHE A 13 7.56 -24.16 7.85
N GLY A 14 7.84 -23.80 9.11
CA GLY A 14 7.07 -22.83 9.86
C GLY A 14 5.73 -23.38 10.39
N PRO A 15 5.00 -22.56 11.15
CA PRO A 15 3.74 -22.96 11.77
C PRO A 15 2.66 -23.28 10.72
N THR A 16 1.72 -24.16 11.06
CA THR A 16 0.64 -24.63 10.20
C THR A 16 -0.72 -24.61 10.92
N VAL A 17 -1.76 -25.15 10.30
CA VAL A 17 -3.14 -25.09 10.78
C VAL A 17 -3.28 -25.47 12.25
N GLY A 18 -3.92 -24.59 13.01
CA GLY A 18 -4.13 -24.73 14.45
C GLY A 18 -2.99 -24.23 15.34
N ASP A 19 -1.82 -23.90 14.77
CA ASP A 19 -0.75 -23.27 15.52
C ASP A 19 -1.08 -21.80 15.80
N LYS A 20 -0.63 -21.34 16.98
CA LYS A 20 -0.80 -19.96 17.42
C LYS A 20 0.50 -19.18 17.28
N ILE A 21 0.41 -18.01 16.68
CA ILE A 21 1.54 -17.12 16.45
C ILE A 21 1.32 -15.85 17.25
N ARG A 22 2.34 -15.46 18.01
CA ARG A 22 2.33 -14.19 18.73
C ARG A 22 2.64 -13.03 17.77
N LEU A 23 1.87 -11.96 17.84
CA LEU A 23 2.09 -10.77 17.03
C LEU A 23 3.09 -9.82 17.69
N GLY A 24 4.33 -9.91 17.27
CA GLY A 24 5.42 -9.08 17.78
C GLY A 24 5.58 -9.17 19.31
N ASN A 25 5.76 -8.03 19.94
CA ASN A 25 5.89 -7.90 21.40
C ASN A 25 4.56 -7.68 22.14
N THR A 26 3.44 -7.96 21.50
CA THR A 26 2.11 -7.79 22.08
C THR A 26 1.66 -9.05 22.85
N HIS A 27 0.49 -8.99 23.50
CA HIS A 27 -0.21 -10.14 24.05
C HIS A 27 -1.24 -10.75 23.08
N LEU A 28 -1.22 -10.32 21.82
CA LEU A 28 -2.12 -10.82 20.78
C LEU A 28 -1.54 -12.07 20.12
N TYR A 29 -2.40 -13.05 19.91
CA TYR A 29 -2.10 -14.28 19.20
C TYR A 29 -3.11 -14.47 18.09
N VAL A 30 -2.64 -14.91 16.93
CA VAL A 30 -3.48 -15.38 15.84
C VAL A 30 -3.30 -16.88 15.67
N GLN A 31 -4.32 -17.56 15.20
CA GLN A 31 -4.27 -18.98 14.91
C GLN A 31 -4.39 -19.20 13.39
N ILE A 32 -3.51 -20.02 12.83
CA ILE A 32 -3.58 -20.37 11.41
C ILE A 32 -4.82 -21.21 11.16
N GLU A 33 -5.66 -20.73 10.24
CA GLU A 33 -6.95 -21.33 9.89
C GLU A 33 -6.84 -22.29 8.72
N LYS A 34 -5.94 -22.00 7.77
CA LYS A 34 -5.75 -22.75 6.53
C LYS A 34 -4.30 -22.85 6.17
N ASP A 35 -3.90 -23.96 5.55
CA ASP A 35 -2.64 -24.13 4.84
C ASP A 35 -2.96 -24.43 3.37
N LEU A 36 -2.52 -23.59 2.46
CA LEU A 36 -2.82 -23.72 1.03
C LEU A 36 -1.77 -24.56 0.29
N ARG A 37 -0.87 -25.21 1.03
CA ARG A 37 0.14 -26.09 0.45
C ARG A 37 -0.19 -27.56 0.66
N VAL A 38 0.62 -28.42 0.11
CA VAL A 38 0.48 -29.89 0.25
C VAL A 38 1.56 -30.37 1.20
N TYR A 39 1.15 -31.01 2.31
CA TYR A 39 2.08 -31.54 3.30
C TYR A 39 3.00 -32.60 2.70
N GLY A 40 4.29 -32.43 2.93
CA GLY A 40 5.33 -33.32 2.43
C GLY A 40 5.84 -32.93 1.04
N ASP A 41 5.32 -31.86 0.47
CA ASP A 41 5.71 -31.34 -0.82
C ASP A 41 5.95 -29.82 -0.76
N GLU A 42 6.43 -29.35 0.36
CA GLU A 42 6.75 -27.95 0.60
C GLU A 42 8.07 -27.58 -0.08
N VAL A 43 8.12 -26.37 -0.62
CA VAL A 43 9.36 -25.75 -1.08
C VAL A 43 9.99 -25.00 0.09
N VAL A 44 11.23 -25.32 0.44
CA VAL A 44 12.03 -24.61 1.44
C VAL A 44 13.21 -23.96 0.76
N TYR A 45 13.40 -22.68 0.97
CA TYR A 45 14.55 -21.94 0.50
C TYR A 45 15.68 -22.01 1.55
N GLY A 46 16.85 -22.46 1.13
CA GLY A 46 18.00 -22.48 2.04
C GLY A 46 19.17 -23.28 1.47
N GLY A 47 20.36 -22.71 1.50
CA GLY A 47 21.60 -23.34 1.08
C GLY A 47 21.63 -23.80 -0.38
N GLY A 48 20.79 -23.20 -1.24
CA GLY A 48 20.67 -23.54 -2.65
C GLY A 48 20.15 -24.94 -2.93
N LYS A 49 19.41 -25.54 -1.99
CA LYS A 49 19.04 -26.96 -2.08
C LYS A 49 17.60 -27.22 -2.50
N THR A 50 16.72 -26.26 -2.45
CA THR A 50 15.28 -26.53 -2.59
C THR A 50 14.72 -26.10 -3.95
N LEU A 51 15.11 -24.95 -4.45
CA LEU A 51 14.73 -24.48 -5.80
C LEU A 51 15.72 -24.96 -6.84
N ARG A 52 15.76 -26.28 -7.05
CA ARG A 52 16.65 -26.91 -8.05
C ARG A 52 15.88 -27.31 -9.27
N ASP A 53 16.59 -27.34 -10.43
CA ASP A 53 16.07 -27.92 -11.65
C ASP A 53 15.53 -29.33 -11.43
N GLY A 54 14.33 -29.59 -11.93
CA GLY A 54 13.67 -30.87 -11.81
C GLY A 54 13.10 -31.19 -10.40
N MET A 55 13.19 -30.24 -9.48
CA MET A 55 12.54 -30.31 -8.17
C MET A 55 11.52 -29.17 -8.01
N GLY A 56 11.77 -28.24 -7.10
CA GLY A 56 10.91 -27.07 -6.92
C GLY A 56 10.98 -26.03 -8.04
N LEU A 57 11.90 -26.18 -9.01
CA LEU A 57 12.13 -25.24 -10.08
C LEU A 57 11.87 -25.92 -11.43
N ALA A 58 10.95 -25.35 -12.20
CA ALA A 58 10.54 -25.85 -13.51
C ALA A 58 11.39 -25.22 -14.63
N ASN A 59 12.42 -25.92 -15.07
CA ASN A 59 13.40 -25.39 -16.02
C ASN A 59 12.86 -25.09 -17.41
N ARG A 60 11.69 -25.59 -17.78
CA ARG A 60 11.02 -25.30 -19.05
C ARG A 60 10.26 -23.96 -19.06
N TYR A 61 10.08 -23.33 -17.90
CA TYR A 61 9.37 -22.05 -17.79
C TYR A 61 10.36 -20.90 -17.67
N SER A 62 10.37 -20.03 -18.67
CA SER A 62 11.08 -18.76 -18.60
C SER A 62 10.18 -17.66 -18.04
N VAL A 63 10.75 -16.49 -17.72
CA VAL A 63 10.00 -15.29 -17.32
C VAL A 63 8.93 -14.95 -18.36
N LYS A 64 9.26 -14.99 -19.66
CA LYS A 64 8.30 -14.78 -20.76
C LYS A 64 7.28 -15.93 -20.87
N GLY A 65 7.62 -17.11 -20.40
CA GLY A 65 6.76 -18.29 -20.38
C GLY A 65 5.90 -18.41 -19.13
N GLY A 66 5.85 -17.37 -18.29
CA GLY A 66 4.93 -17.29 -17.15
C GLY A 66 5.51 -17.66 -15.80
N SER A 67 6.83 -17.95 -15.67
CA SER A 67 7.40 -18.14 -14.34
C SER A 67 7.44 -16.84 -13.54
N LEU A 68 7.37 -16.97 -12.23
CA LEU A 68 7.44 -15.86 -11.28
C LEU A 68 8.80 -15.15 -11.36
N ASP A 69 8.79 -13.85 -11.04
CA ASP A 69 10.01 -13.09 -10.81
C ASP A 69 10.54 -13.33 -9.39
N LEU A 70 9.62 -13.42 -8.41
CA LEU A 70 9.94 -13.65 -7.00
C LEU A 70 8.86 -14.54 -6.36
N VAL A 71 9.27 -15.43 -5.46
CA VAL A 71 8.38 -16.18 -4.60
C VAL A 71 8.76 -16.00 -3.13
N ILE A 72 7.75 -15.79 -2.28
CA ILE A 72 7.91 -15.86 -0.82
C ILE A 72 7.31 -17.19 -0.39
N THR A 73 8.14 -18.10 0.13
CA THR A 73 7.70 -19.46 0.47
C THR A 73 7.26 -19.59 1.91
N ASN A 74 6.26 -20.43 2.18
CA ASN A 74 5.88 -20.87 3.54
C ASN A 74 5.51 -19.74 4.53
N VAL A 75 5.03 -18.60 4.04
CA VAL A 75 4.75 -17.45 4.89
C VAL A 75 3.37 -17.53 5.55
N THR A 76 3.25 -17.02 6.77
CA THR A 76 1.94 -16.80 7.40
C THR A 76 1.39 -15.45 6.95
N ILE A 77 0.22 -15.47 6.35
CA ILE A 77 -0.45 -14.28 5.82
C ILE A 77 -1.56 -13.88 6.78
N LEU A 78 -1.61 -12.61 7.14
CA LEU A 78 -2.75 -11.99 7.83
C LEU A 78 -3.48 -11.11 6.82
N ASP A 79 -4.66 -11.53 6.42
CA ASP A 79 -5.45 -10.82 5.42
C ASP A 79 -6.92 -10.73 5.88
N PRO A 80 -7.59 -9.56 5.74
CA PRO A 80 -8.96 -9.37 6.23
C PRO A 80 -10.01 -10.19 5.47
N ILE A 81 -9.69 -10.69 4.28
CA ILE A 81 -10.59 -11.49 3.44
C ILE A 81 -10.25 -12.96 3.53
N LEU A 82 -8.96 -13.31 3.40
CA LEU A 82 -8.49 -14.70 3.42
C LEU A 82 -8.46 -15.29 4.84
N GLY A 83 -8.31 -14.44 5.86
CA GLY A 83 -8.08 -14.83 7.23
C GLY A 83 -6.58 -15.02 7.54
N VAL A 84 -6.29 -15.90 8.49
CA VAL A 84 -4.91 -16.27 8.87
C VAL A 84 -4.53 -17.53 8.12
N VAL A 85 -3.77 -17.39 7.06
CA VAL A 85 -3.45 -18.51 6.17
C VAL A 85 -1.95 -18.70 6.01
N LYS A 86 -1.53 -19.93 5.80
CA LYS A 86 -0.19 -20.26 5.38
C LYS A 86 -0.18 -20.57 3.90
N ALA A 87 0.72 -19.92 3.16
CA ALA A 87 0.81 -20.07 1.72
C ALA A 87 2.18 -19.63 1.19
N ASP A 88 2.39 -19.84 -0.10
CA ASP A 88 3.41 -19.15 -0.86
C ASP A 88 2.78 -17.95 -1.58
N VAL A 89 3.56 -16.89 -1.79
CA VAL A 89 3.12 -15.69 -2.50
C VAL A 89 4.03 -15.47 -3.69
N GLY A 90 3.45 -15.43 -4.88
CA GLY A 90 4.17 -15.17 -6.12
C GLY A 90 4.07 -13.71 -6.55
N ILE A 91 5.18 -13.18 -7.05
CA ILE A 91 5.27 -11.84 -7.59
C ILE A 91 5.72 -11.92 -9.05
N LYS A 92 5.02 -11.20 -9.91
CA LYS A 92 5.27 -11.11 -11.34
C LYS A 92 5.04 -9.68 -11.82
N ASP A 93 5.99 -9.12 -12.56
CA ASP A 93 5.91 -7.77 -13.13
C ASP A 93 5.55 -6.70 -12.06
N GLY A 94 6.15 -6.82 -10.87
CA GLY A 94 5.93 -5.91 -9.74
C GLY A 94 4.56 -6.03 -9.07
N LYS A 95 3.78 -7.09 -9.35
CA LYS A 95 2.45 -7.32 -8.78
C LYS A 95 2.35 -8.69 -8.11
N ILE A 96 1.45 -8.84 -7.15
CA ILE A 96 1.11 -10.14 -6.60
C ILE A 96 0.40 -10.94 -7.69
N ALA A 97 1.04 -12.02 -8.16
CA ALA A 97 0.49 -12.92 -9.16
C ALA A 97 -0.53 -13.87 -8.55
N GLY A 98 -0.29 -14.31 -7.31
CA GLY A 98 -1.20 -15.20 -6.61
C GLY A 98 -0.71 -15.54 -5.20
N ILE A 99 -1.62 -16.18 -4.46
CA ILE A 99 -1.41 -16.72 -3.12
C ILE A 99 -1.89 -18.18 -3.14
N GLY A 100 -1.01 -19.11 -2.80
CA GLY A 100 -1.33 -20.54 -2.87
C GLY A 100 -0.10 -21.42 -2.68
N LYS A 101 0.03 -22.45 -3.50
CA LYS A 101 1.22 -23.28 -3.55
C LYS A 101 2.06 -22.94 -4.78
N ALA A 102 3.27 -22.49 -4.56
CA ALA A 102 4.25 -22.27 -5.63
C ALA A 102 5.13 -23.51 -5.86
N GLY A 103 5.73 -23.60 -7.03
CA GLY A 103 6.71 -24.66 -7.31
C GLY A 103 6.76 -25.08 -8.77
N ASN A 104 7.19 -26.32 -8.95
CA ASN A 104 7.33 -26.95 -10.24
C ASN A 104 6.14 -27.90 -10.50
N PRO A 105 5.24 -27.57 -11.43
CA PRO A 105 4.08 -28.40 -11.72
C PRO A 105 4.44 -29.75 -12.38
N ASP A 106 5.69 -29.93 -12.82
CA ASP A 106 6.14 -31.19 -13.43
C ASP A 106 6.51 -32.25 -12.39
N THR A 107 6.80 -31.83 -11.15
CA THR A 107 7.29 -32.71 -10.07
C THR A 107 6.52 -32.58 -8.78
N MET A 108 5.69 -31.56 -8.61
CA MET A 108 4.97 -31.24 -7.38
C MET A 108 3.45 -31.23 -7.61
N GLU A 109 2.70 -31.72 -6.62
CA GLU A 109 1.25 -31.72 -6.69
C GLU A 109 0.66 -30.36 -6.28
N GLY A 110 -0.48 -29.99 -6.87
CA GLY A 110 -1.29 -28.85 -6.48
C GLY A 110 -0.63 -27.49 -6.64
N VAL A 111 0.39 -27.37 -7.48
CA VAL A 111 0.99 -26.07 -7.82
C VAL A 111 -0.06 -25.20 -8.50
N SER A 112 -0.25 -23.99 -7.95
CA SER A 112 -1.18 -23.02 -8.51
C SER A 112 -0.69 -22.53 -9.88
N PRO A 113 -1.56 -22.43 -10.90
CA PRO A 113 -1.15 -22.10 -12.28
C PRO A 113 -0.31 -20.83 -12.41
N ASP A 114 -0.61 -19.81 -11.58
CA ASP A 114 0.08 -18.52 -11.59
C ASP A 114 1.31 -18.48 -10.67
N LEU A 115 1.66 -19.61 -10.02
CA LEU A 115 2.74 -19.66 -9.02
C LEU A 115 3.89 -20.62 -9.46
N VAL A 116 4.12 -20.70 -10.75
CA VAL A 116 5.21 -21.55 -11.28
C VAL A 116 6.56 -20.87 -11.05
N THR A 117 7.47 -21.58 -10.38
CA THR A 117 8.86 -21.14 -10.18
C THR A 117 9.74 -21.64 -11.33
N GLY A 118 10.52 -20.74 -11.92
CA GLY A 118 11.42 -21.01 -13.02
C GLY A 118 12.88 -20.67 -12.70
N PRO A 119 13.81 -20.85 -13.66
CA PRO A 119 15.24 -20.62 -13.44
C PRO A 119 15.62 -19.20 -13.01
N SER A 120 14.77 -18.22 -13.33
CA SER A 120 14.98 -16.80 -13.01
C SER A 120 14.12 -16.32 -11.82
N THR A 121 13.45 -17.22 -11.12
CA THR A 121 12.63 -16.86 -9.97
C THR A 121 13.53 -16.70 -8.74
N ASP A 122 13.55 -15.50 -8.17
CA ASP A 122 14.14 -15.28 -6.86
C ASP A 122 13.24 -15.85 -5.77
N ALA A 123 13.83 -16.23 -4.62
CA ALA A 123 13.07 -16.78 -3.52
C ALA A 123 13.43 -16.14 -2.18
N ILE A 124 12.40 -15.83 -1.40
CA ILE A 124 12.49 -15.38 -0.03
C ILE A 124 11.91 -16.48 0.88
N SER A 125 12.70 -16.89 1.87
CA SER A 125 12.26 -17.79 2.93
C SER A 125 11.24 -17.11 3.82
N GLY A 126 10.01 -17.56 3.80
CA GLY A 126 8.90 -17.00 4.58
C GLY A 126 8.57 -17.80 5.85
N GLU A 127 9.29 -18.90 6.10
CA GLU A 127 9.13 -19.70 7.32
C GLU A 127 9.33 -18.81 8.55
N HIS A 128 8.37 -18.84 9.48
CA HIS A 128 8.37 -18.02 10.70
C HIS A 128 8.19 -16.50 10.48
N LEU A 129 7.94 -16.06 9.24
CA LEU A 129 7.60 -14.68 8.94
C LEU A 129 6.08 -14.48 8.84
N ILE A 130 5.66 -13.26 9.10
CA ILE A 130 4.28 -12.83 8.94
C ILE A 130 4.24 -11.81 7.79
N LEU A 131 3.36 -12.04 6.83
CA LEU A 131 3.08 -11.13 5.73
C LEU A 131 1.74 -10.44 5.95
N THR A 132 1.73 -9.13 5.86
CA THR A 132 0.51 -8.31 5.92
C THR A 132 0.48 -7.35 4.75
N ALA A 133 -0.69 -6.79 4.45
CA ALA A 133 -0.76 -5.58 3.64
C ALA A 133 0.06 -4.47 4.32
N ALA A 134 0.75 -3.68 3.51
CA ALA A 134 1.51 -2.55 4.01
C ALA A 134 0.60 -1.35 4.31
N GLY A 135 1.10 -0.43 5.15
CA GLY A 135 0.40 0.81 5.45
C GLY A 135 0.40 1.78 4.27
N ILE A 136 -0.71 2.50 4.14
CA ILE A 136 -0.85 3.67 3.26
C ILE A 136 -1.02 4.88 4.17
N ASP A 137 -0.10 5.84 4.07
CA ASP A 137 -0.24 7.11 4.76
C ASP A 137 -0.91 8.11 3.82
N GLY A 138 -2.13 8.48 4.14
CA GLY A 138 -2.97 9.38 3.33
C GLY A 138 -2.82 10.86 3.70
N HIS A 139 -1.96 11.21 4.65
CA HIS A 139 -1.76 12.58 5.10
C HIS A 139 -0.28 12.88 5.34
N VAL A 140 0.47 13.04 4.26
CA VAL A 140 1.92 13.22 4.34
C VAL A 140 2.36 14.61 3.90
N HIS A 141 3.13 15.26 4.76
CA HIS A 141 3.94 16.41 4.37
C HIS A 141 5.23 15.88 3.73
N HIS A 142 5.38 16.05 2.42
CA HIS A 142 6.57 15.62 1.70
C HIS A 142 7.73 16.59 1.95
N ILE A 143 8.29 16.53 3.17
CA ILE A 143 9.38 17.41 3.60
C ILE A 143 10.67 17.10 2.85
N SER A 144 10.96 15.81 2.69
CA SER A 144 12.18 15.34 2.02
C SER A 144 11.94 13.93 1.48
N PRO A 145 12.41 13.59 0.27
CA PRO A 145 12.29 12.23 -0.27
C PRO A 145 12.91 11.15 0.63
N GLN A 146 13.90 11.51 1.42
CA GLN A 146 14.57 10.58 2.35
C GLN A 146 13.64 10.04 3.44
N GLN A 147 12.55 10.72 3.79
CA GLN A 147 11.56 10.19 4.74
C GLN A 147 10.93 8.87 4.26
N ALA A 148 10.93 8.62 2.96
CA ALA A 148 10.45 7.37 2.38
C ALA A 148 11.13 6.13 2.99
N TYR A 149 12.42 6.19 3.25
CA TYR A 149 13.16 5.08 3.86
C TYR A 149 12.74 4.83 5.31
N ASN A 150 12.40 5.88 6.06
CA ASN A 150 11.85 5.75 7.41
C ASN A 150 10.45 5.11 7.35
N CYS A 151 9.63 5.50 6.39
CA CYS A 151 8.30 4.93 6.18
C CYS A 151 8.40 3.42 5.83
N LEU A 152 9.25 3.07 4.86
CA LEU A 152 9.47 1.68 4.47
C LEU A 152 9.95 0.81 5.64
N SER A 153 10.88 1.32 6.46
CA SER A 153 11.38 0.61 7.64
C SER A 153 10.30 0.38 8.71
N ASN A 154 9.18 1.10 8.64
CA ASN A 154 8.03 0.98 9.53
C ASN A 154 6.81 0.33 8.85
N GLY A 155 6.98 -0.27 7.66
CA GLY A 155 5.93 -1.01 6.97
C GLY A 155 4.94 -0.14 6.21
N ILE A 156 5.25 1.13 5.95
CA ILE A 156 4.45 2.02 5.09
C ILE A 156 5.07 2.03 3.71
N THR A 157 4.30 1.66 2.69
CA THR A 157 4.79 1.54 1.31
C THR A 157 4.16 2.52 0.34
N THR A 158 3.18 3.31 0.81
CA THR A 158 2.49 4.31 -0.01
C THR A 158 2.31 5.60 0.77
N LEU A 159 2.68 6.71 0.16
CA LEU A 159 2.56 8.06 0.71
C LEU A 159 1.66 8.90 -0.18
N ILE A 160 0.61 9.49 0.38
CA ILE A 160 -0.28 10.43 -0.31
C ILE A 160 -0.23 11.77 0.40
N GLY A 161 0.11 12.83 -0.31
CA GLY A 161 0.23 14.14 0.31
C GLY A 161 0.81 15.19 -0.61
N GLY A 162 1.63 16.05 -0.08
CA GLY A 162 2.26 17.15 -0.80
C GLY A 162 2.95 18.11 0.16
N GLY A 163 3.21 19.32 -0.28
CA GLY A 163 3.69 20.40 0.58
C GLY A 163 5.18 20.64 0.47
N ILE A 164 5.89 20.55 1.57
CA ILE A 164 7.31 20.88 1.68
C ILE A 164 8.15 19.94 0.81
N GLY A 165 9.22 20.46 0.25
CA GLY A 165 10.13 19.72 -0.61
C GLY A 165 10.68 20.65 -1.68
N PRO A 166 10.80 20.22 -2.93
CA PRO A 166 11.28 21.10 -4.02
C PRO A 166 10.22 22.13 -4.46
N THR A 167 9.02 22.09 -3.90
CA THR A 167 7.93 23.02 -4.24
C THR A 167 7.88 24.19 -3.28
N ASP A 168 7.58 25.37 -3.80
CA ASP A 168 7.45 26.60 -3.05
C ASP A 168 5.98 26.95 -2.76
N GLY A 169 5.72 27.70 -1.70
CA GLY A 169 4.38 28.20 -1.35
C GLY A 169 3.38 27.17 -0.84
N THR A 170 3.83 25.97 -0.48
CA THR A 170 2.95 24.89 0.02
C THR A 170 3.26 24.48 1.46
N ASN A 171 3.93 25.33 2.18
CA ASN A 171 4.45 25.08 3.53
C ASN A 171 3.38 24.55 4.49
N GLY A 172 3.54 23.31 4.91
CA GLY A 172 2.73 22.71 5.95
C GLY A 172 1.29 22.34 5.58
N THR A 173 0.87 22.49 4.32
CA THR A 173 -0.53 22.26 3.91
C THR A 173 -0.79 20.92 3.23
N THR A 174 0.22 20.08 3.01
CA THR A 174 0.14 18.83 2.21
C THR A 174 -0.32 19.06 0.75
N ILE A 175 -0.10 20.26 0.22
CA ILE A 175 -0.53 20.66 -1.12
C ILE A 175 0.69 20.83 -2.03
N THR A 176 0.60 20.32 -3.25
CA THR A 176 1.54 20.62 -4.35
C THR A 176 0.80 21.46 -5.38
N SER A 177 1.07 22.77 -5.38
CA SER A 177 0.29 23.75 -6.13
C SER A 177 0.84 24.01 -7.54
N GLY A 178 0.00 23.80 -8.54
CA GLY A 178 0.28 24.12 -9.93
C GLY A 178 1.12 23.08 -10.68
N VAL A 179 1.05 23.15 -12.00
CA VAL A 179 1.64 22.14 -12.91
C VAL A 179 3.15 22.01 -12.73
N TRP A 180 3.88 23.12 -12.67
CA TRP A 180 5.34 23.10 -12.55
C TRP A 180 5.80 22.46 -11.25
N ASN A 181 5.18 22.84 -10.12
CA ASN A 181 5.50 22.28 -8.81
C ASN A 181 5.11 20.79 -8.75
N MET A 182 4.03 20.40 -9.42
CA MET A 182 3.63 19.00 -9.52
C MET A 182 4.75 18.16 -10.18
N TYR A 183 5.26 18.61 -11.32
CA TYR A 183 6.37 17.92 -11.98
C TYR A 183 7.62 17.84 -11.09
N LYS A 184 7.97 18.92 -10.39
CA LYS A 184 9.14 18.94 -9.50
C LYS A 184 8.98 18.02 -8.30
N MET A 185 7.77 17.90 -7.76
CA MET A 185 7.49 16.96 -6.68
C MET A 185 7.59 15.51 -7.18
N LEU A 186 7.03 15.21 -8.34
CA LEU A 186 7.14 13.88 -8.94
C LEU A 186 8.59 13.51 -9.25
N GLU A 187 9.36 14.41 -9.84
CA GLU A 187 10.82 14.22 -10.07
C GLU A 187 11.58 13.95 -8.76
N SER A 188 11.20 14.56 -7.64
CA SER A 188 11.90 14.39 -6.36
C SER A 188 11.81 12.97 -5.78
N PHE A 189 10.82 12.20 -6.20
CA PHE A 189 10.63 10.81 -5.80
C PHE A 189 11.18 9.80 -6.83
N GLU A 190 11.71 10.27 -7.96
CA GLU A 190 12.27 9.36 -8.96
C GLU A 190 13.41 8.54 -8.38
N GLY A 191 13.35 7.22 -8.54
CA GLY A 191 14.32 6.28 -7.97
C GLY A 191 14.16 5.97 -6.48
N ILE A 192 13.22 6.60 -5.78
CA ILE A 192 12.88 6.25 -4.39
C ILE A 192 11.92 5.05 -4.40
N PRO A 193 12.24 3.94 -3.69
CA PRO A 193 11.48 2.69 -3.79
C PRO A 193 10.20 2.70 -2.94
N ILE A 194 9.32 3.68 -3.13
CA ILE A 194 8.04 3.83 -2.44
C ILE A 194 6.97 4.26 -3.45
N ASN A 195 5.72 3.86 -3.23
CA ASN A 195 4.61 4.45 -3.97
C ASN A 195 4.28 5.82 -3.36
N TYR A 196 4.03 6.80 -4.20
CA TYR A 196 3.64 8.13 -3.74
C TYR A 196 2.61 8.76 -4.66
N GLY A 197 1.79 9.63 -4.08
CA GLY A 197 0.83 10.45 -4.80
C GLY A 197 0.86 11.87 -4.28
N CYS A 198 0.76 12.84 -5.19
CA CYS A 198 0.69 14.24 -4.84
C CYS A 198 -0.75 14.74 -4.88
N LEU A 199 -1.12 15.54 -3.89
CA LEU A 199 -2.40 16.23 -3.84
C LEU A 199 -2.22 17.67 -4.36
N ALA A 200 -3.04 18.04 -5.33
CA ALA A 200 -3.06 19.36 -5.90
C ALA A 200 -3.79 20.37 -5.00
N LYS A 201 -3.59 21.66 -5.24
CA LYS A 201 -4.29 22.73 -4.55
C LYS A 201 -5.76 22.77 -4.96
N GLY A 202 -6.65 22.39 -4.01
CA GLY A 202 -8.09 22.43 -4.19
C GLY A 202 -8.72 23.81 -3.93
N ASN A 203 -7.98 24.72 -3.29
CA ASN A 203 -8.45 26.06 -2.98
C ASN A 203 -8.46 26.95 -4.24
N SER A 204 -9.50 26.80 -5.04
CA SER A 204 -9.76 27.63 -6.20
C SER A 204 -11.27 27.66 -6.48
N SER A 205 -11.75 28.79 -6.97
CA SER A 205 -13.11 28.92 -7.51
C SER A 205 -13.12 28.84 -9.05
N VAL A 206 -11.98 28.59 -9.67
CA VAL A 206 -11.81 28.54 -11.13
C VAL A 206 -11.48 27.12 -11.56
N LYS A 207 -12.36 26.54 -12.35
CA LYS A 207 -12.29 25.15 -12.81
C LYS A 207 -10.98 24.82 -13.54
N GLU A 208 -10.56 25.69 -14.42
CA GLU A 208 -9.39 25.48 -15.28
C GLU A 208 -8.11 25.26 -14.46
N THR A 209 -7.95 26.01 -13.37
CA THR A 209 -6.80 25.89 -12.48
C THR A 209 -6.82 24.62 -11.61
N LEU A 210 -7.99 24.03 -11.45
CA LEU A 210 -8.13 22.72 -10.77
C LEU A 210 -7.75 21.60 -11.73
N ASP A 211 -8.38 21.56 -12.89
CA ASP A 211 -8.25 20.46 -13.85
C ASP A 211 -6.82 20.28 -14.35
N GLU A 212 -6.11 21.37 -14.66
CA GLU A 212 -4.73 21.29 -15.16
C GLU A 212 -3.76 20.57 -14.22
N GLN A 213 -4.00 20.65 -12.91
CA GLN A 213 -3.17 20.00 -11.90
C GLN A 213 -3.38 18.49 -11.88
N ILE A 214 -4.61 18.02 -12.12
CA ILE A 214 -4.89 16.58 -12.24
C ILE A 214 -4.22 16.03 -13.50
N TYR A 215 -4.34 16.74 -14.64
CA TYR A 215 -3.68 16.35 -15.88
C TYR A 215 -2.14 16.39 -15.77
N ALA A 216 -1.59 17.17 -14.84
CA ALA A 216 -0.15 17.18 -14.54
C ALA A 216 0.32 15.97 -13.69
N GLY A 217 -0.60 15.10 -13.23
CA GLY A 217 -0.27 13.88 -12.52
C GLY A 217 -0.64 13.86 -11.03
N SER A 218 -1.44 14.81 -10.57
CA SER A 218 -1.99 14.75 -9.21
C SER A 218 -2.99 13.61 -9.07
N CYS A 219 -2.98 12.94 -7.92
CA CYS A 219 -3.93 11.87 -7.59
C CYS A 219 -5.22 12.36 -6.91
N GLY A 220 -5.35 13.66 -6.68
CA GLY A 220 -6.51 14.27 -6.04
C GLY A 220 -6.25 15.69 -5.59
N TYR A 221 -7.17 16.24 -4.82
CA TYR A 221 -7.07 17.59 -4.30
C TYR A 221 -6.92 17.64 -2.79
N LYS A 222 -6.23 18.66 -2.31
CA LYS A 222 -6.24 19.07 -0.91
C LYS A 222 -6.73 20.51 -0.80
N ILE A 223 -7.72 20.70 0.06
CA ILE A 223 -8.19 22.02 0.52
C ILE A 223 -7.60 22.30 1.89
N HIS A 224 -7.16 23.52 2.15
CA HIS A 224 -6.62 23.94 3.44
C HIS A 224 -7.04 25.36 3.77
N GLU A 225 -7.32 25.63 5.05
CA GLU A 225 -7.75 26.96 5.51
C GLU A 225 -6.75 28.07 5.21
N ASP A 226 -5.44 27.80 5.27
CA ASP A 226 -4.38 28.78 4.94
C ASP A 226 -4.55 29.41 3.54
N TRP A 227 -5.26 28.74 2.65
CA TRP A 227 -5.54 29.18 1.29
C TRP A 227 -6.99 29.67 1.11
N GLY A 228 -7.78 29.71 2.19
CA GLY A 228 -9.19 30.08 2.15
C GLY A 228 -10.11 28.92 1.76
N SER A 229 -10.52 28.10 2.73
CA SER A 229 -11.47 27.00 2.53
C SER A 229 -12.93 27.49 2.54
N THR A 230 -13.24 28.45 1.67
CA THR A 230 -14.58 29.01 1.56
C THR A 230 -15.59 28.00 1.01
N PRO A 231 -16.89 28.12 1.30
CA PRO A 231 -17.92 27.29 0.69
C PRO A 231 -17.85 27.26 -0.85
N ALA A 232 -17.46 28.35 -1.48
CA ALA A 232 -17.28 28.43 -2.93
C ALA A 232 -16.10 27.57 -3.42
N ALA A 233 -14.96 27.62 -2.71
CA ALA A 233 -13.79 26.81 -3.02
C ALA A 233 -14.07 25.32 -2.84
N ILE A 234 -14.74 24.94 -1.74
CA ILE A 234 -15.14 23.55 -1.47
C ILE A 234 -16.02 23.02 -2.61
N ARG A 235 -17.07 23.75 -2.99
CA ARG A 235 -17.96 23.35 -4.09
C ARG A 235 -17.23 23.21 -5.42
N ALA A 236 -16.44 24.20 -5.80
CA ALA A 236 -15.71 24.18 -7.08
C ALA A 236 -14.71 23.01 -7.14
N CYS A 237 -14.04 22.73 -6.04
CA CYS A 237 -13.11 21.60 -5.94
C CYS A 237 -13.84 20.25 -6.09
N LEU A 238 -14.95 20.06 -5.37
CA LEU A 238 -15.77 18.85 -5.44
C LEU A 238 -16.40 18.67 -6.83
N ASP A 239 -16.86 19.74 -7.48
CA ASP A 239 -17.37 19.68 -8.84
C ASP A 239 -16.31 19.21 -9.86
N SER A 240 -15.06 19.62 -9.68
CA SER A 240 -13.94 19.12 -10.48
C SER A 240 -13.60 17.67 -10.16
N ALA A 241 -13.57 17.32 -8.88
CA ALA A 241 -13.28 15.98 -8.41
C ALA A 241 -14.30 14.94 -8.91
N ASP A 242 -15.59 15.25 -8.81
CA ASP A 242 -16.67 14.38 -9.32
C ASP A 242 -16.54 14.12 -10.82
N ARG A 243 -16.18 15.14 -11.58
CA ARG A 243 -16.04 15.03 -13.03
C ARG A 243 -14.79 14.26 -13.46
N LEU A 244 -13.70 14.37 -12.70
CA LEU A 244 -12.41 13.75 -13.01
C LEU A 244 -12.19 12.42 -12.28
N ASP A 245 -13.14 12.02 -11.44
CA ASP A 245 -13.11 10.80 -10.63
C ASP A 245 -11.85 10.73 -9.74
N VAL A 246 -11.61 11.80 -8.98
CA VAL A 246 -10.49 11.90 -8.03
C VAL A 246 -10.98 12.29 -6.65
N GLN A 247 -10.20 11.95 -5.62
CA GLN A 247 -10.55 12.28 -4.24
C GLN A 247 -10.28 13.74 -3.89
N VAL A 248 -10.97 14.22 -2.85
CA VAL A 248 -10.68 15.48 -2.17
C VAL A 248 -10.38 15.21 -0.70
N ALA A 249 -9.33 15.84 -0.18
CA ALA A 249 -9.05 15.89 1.24
C ALA A 249 -9.13 17.35 1.71
N ILE A 250 -9.58 17.59 2.93
CA ILE A 250 -9.71 18.92 3.49
C ILE A 250 -9.17 19.01 4.93
N HIS A 251 -8.40 20.05 5.18
CA HIS A 251 -8.18 20.64 6.49
C HIS A 251 -9.19 21.77 6.63
N THR A 252 -10.20 21.60 7.50
CA THR A 252 -11.29 22.55 7.65
C THR A 252 -10.84 23.83 8.34
N ASP A 253 -11.69 24.84 8.32
CA ASP A 253 -11.42 26.18 8.81
C ASP A 253 -11.47 26.25 10.34
N THR A 254 -10.33 26.06 10.99
CA THR A 254 -10.21 26.03 12.45
C THR A 254 -10.56 27.36 13.11
N LEU A 255 -10.39 28.47 12.41
CA LEU A 255 -10.62 29.82 12.93
C LEU A 255 -12.00 30.38 12.56
N ASN A 256 -12.82 29.63 11.83
CA ASN A 256 -14.13 30.05 11.33
C ASN A 256 -14.07 31.37 10.52
N GLU A 257 -13.00 31.55 9.75
CA GLU A 257 -12.81 32.76 8.93
C GLU A 257 -13.70 32.80 7.69
N SER A 258 -14.05 31.62 7.16
CA SER A 258 -14.85 31.43 5.93
C SER A 258 -16.28 30.96 6.20
N GLY A 259 -16.64 30.77 7.45
CA GLY A 259 -17.91 30.23 7.90
C GLY A 259 -17.74 29.24 9.04
N TYR A 260 -18.85 28.75 9.55
CA TYR A 260 -18.87 27.75 10.62
C TYR A 260 -18.95 26.34 10.04
N VAL A 261 -18.97 25.32 10.93
CA VAL A 261 -19.01 23.91 10.51
C VAL A 261 -20.19 23.59 9.61
N GLU A 262 -21.35 24.18 9.87
CA GLU A 262 -22.56 24.04 9.06
C GLU A 262 -22.37 24.54 7.61
N ASP A 263 -21.62 25.63 7.44
CA ASP A 263 -21.32 26.18 6.11
C ASP A 263 -20.42 25.23 5.30
N SER A 264 -19.43 24.63 5.96
CA SER A 264 -18.56 23.62 5.36
C SER A 264 -19.34 22.37 5.00
N ILE A 265 -20.17 21.84 5.91
CA ILE A 265 -21.02 20.66 5.66
C ILE A 265 -21.99 20.92 4.52
N ALA A 266 -22.63 22.10 4.51
CA ALA A 266 -23.54 22.51 3.42
C ALA A 266 -22.82 22.64 2.07
N ALA A 267 -21.54 23.04 2.08
CA ALA A 267 -20.74 23.11 0.85
C ALA A 267 -20.33 21.75 0.33
N MET A 268 -20.12 20.76 1.20
CA MET A 268 -19.85 19.37 0.85
C MET A 268 -21.05 18.69 0.17
N ASP A 269 -22.27 19.06 0.56
CA ASP A 269 -23.54 18.64 -0.05
C ASP A 269 -23.66 17.11 -0.19
N GLY A 270 -23.27 16.36 0.86
CA GLY A 270 -23.31 14.90 0.88
C GLY A 270 -22.32 14.17 -0.04
N ARG A 271 -21.41 14.90 -0.68
CA ARG A 271 -20.38 14.35 -1.59
C ARG A 271 -19.24 13.74 -0.78
N THR A 272 -18.52 12.81 -1.41
CA THR A 272 -17.35 12.16 -0.81
C THR A 272 -16.19 13.13 -0.66
N ILE A 273 -15.74 13.30 0.57
CA ILE A 273 -14.58 14.12 0.94
C ILE A 273 -13.94 13.53 2.20
N HIS A 274 -12.61 13.53 2.25
CA HIS A 274 -11.86 13.09 3.42
C HIS A 274 -11.49 14.29 4.27
N THR A 275 -12.06 14.38 5.46
CA THR A 275 -11.74 15.44 6.42
C THR A 275 -10.59 15.00 7.31
N TYR A 276 -9.47 15.71 7.28
CA TYR A 276 -8.32 15.43 8.15
C TYR A 276 -8.55 15.96 9.55
N HIS A 277 -8.09 15.23 10.57
CA HIS A 277 -7.96 15.62 11.98
C HIS A 277 -9.10 16.54 12.50
N THR A 278 -10.33 16.30 12.06
CA THR A 278 -11.53 17.08 12.44
C THR A 278 -11.95 16.93 13.90
N GLU A 279 -11.31 16.03 14.64
CA GLU A 279 -11.49 15.89 16.09
C GLU A 279 -10.95 17.07 16.91
N GLY A 280 -10.42 18.10 16.27
CA GLY A 280 -9.95 19.33 16.90
C GLY A 280 -8.44 19.38 17.17
N ALA A 281 -7.67 18.36 16.78
CA ALA A 281 -6.20 18.37 16.92
C ALA A 281 -5.49 19.21 15.85
N GLY A 282 -6.09 20.31 15.41
CA GLY A 282 -5.54 21.25 14.45
C GLY A 282 -6.14 21.14 13.06
N GLY A 283 -7.45 20.98 12.94
CA GLY A 283 -8.10 20.87 11.64
C GLY A 283 -9.62 20.84 11.63
N GLY A 284 -10.27 20.85 12.78
CA GLY A 284 -11.70 21.01 12.92
C GLY A 284 -12.08 22.48 13.11
N HIS A 285 -13.35 22.82 12.90
CA HIS A 285 -13.86 24.12 13.26
C HIS A 285 -13.83 24.31 14.79
N ALA A 286 -13.17 25.34 15.27
CA ALA A 286 -13.16 25.65 16.70
C ALA A 286 -14.25 26.70 17.03
N PRO A 287 -14.99 26.55 18.11
CA PRO A 287 -14.87 25.55 19.22
C PRO A 287 -15.76 24.31 19.07
N ASP A 288 -16.28 24.01 17.90
CA ASP A 288 -17.32 22.98 17.64
C ASP A 288 -16.82 21.53 17.74
#